data_1cf2042bb1917b5fd7e4555a224a95d2
#
_entry.id   1cf2042bb1917b5fd7e4555a224a95d2
#
_cell.length_a   1.000
_cell.length_b   1.000
_cell.length_c   1.000
_cell.angle_alpha   90.00
_cell.angle_beta   90.00
_cell.angle_gamma   90.00
#
_symmetry.space_group_name_H-M   'P 1'
#
loop_
_entity.id
_entity.type
_entity.pdbx_description
1 polymer ?
#
loop_
_entity_poly.entity_id
_entity_poly.type
_entity_poly.pdbx_seq_one_letter_code
_entity_poly.pdbx_strand_id
1 'polypeptide(L)'
;MTSALIARATIADPAKRQAYGDWHSKNVFNEAIKDMSSHGLIAARRGWSLTSPEIHISAYWFADEASMKAAVEQVAPKYLEILEKEFPDVTRTLEQTTTAEEWTKGMAEAAAAAE
;
A
#
# COMPACT_ATOMS: atom_id res chain seq x y z
N MET A 1 -2.46 16.47 -6.89
CA MET A 1 -1.89 15.21 -7.45
C MET A 1 -1.91 14.13 -6.41
N THR A 2 -2.26 12.93 -6.80
CA THR A 2 -2.28 11.79 -5.89
C THR A 2 -0.87 11.40 -5.44
N SER A 3 -0.78 10.75 -4.30
CA SER A 3 0.47 10.21 -3.76
C SER A 3 0.23 8.81 -3.25
N ALA A 4 1.25 7.96 -3.30
CA ALA A 4 1.13 6.59 -2.85
C ALA A 4 2.24 6.22 -1.86
N LEU A 5 1.86 5.44 -0.86
CA LEU A 5 2.79 4.74 0.02
C LEU A 5 2.85 3.28 -0.45
N ILE A 6 4.03 2.81 -0.78
CA ILE A 6 4.24 1.45 -1.26
C ILE A 6 5.13 0.72 -0.27
N ALA A 7 4.64 -0.40 0.25
CA ALA A 7 5.36 -1.26 1.17
C ALA A 7 5.70 -2.58 0.49
N ARG A 8 6.96 -3.00 0.56
CA ARG A 8 7.42 -4.27 0.03
C ARG A 8 8.02 -5.10 1.15
N ALA A 9 7.69 -6.38 1.18
CA ALA A 9 8.23 -7.32 2.16
C ALA A 9 8.72 -8.56 1.44
N THR A 10 9.89 -9.05 1.83
CA THR A 10 10.49 -10.25 1.24
C THR A 10 10.25 -11.45 2.14
N ILE A 11 9.50 -12.44 1.66
CA ILE A 11 9.24 -13.70 2.34
C ILE A 11 9.96 -14.81 1.57
N ALA A 12 11.19 -15.08 1.95
CA ALA A 12 12.07 -16.00 1.23
C ALA A 12 11.57 -17.45 1.19
N ASP A 13 10.96 -17.91 2.30
CA ASP A 13 10.45 -19.28 2.38
C ASP A 13 9.08 -19.41 1.72
N PRO A 14 8.98 -20.16 0.60
CA PRO A 14 7.70 -20.34 -0.10
C PRO A 14 6.59 -20.90 0.78
N ALA A 15 6.94 -21.76 1.75
CA ALA A 15 5.97 -22.38 2.64
C ALA A 15 5.29 -21.39 3.60
N LYS A 16 5.90 -20.23 3.81
CA LYS A 16 5.40 -19.19 4.74
C LYS A 16 4.59 -18.10 4.05
N ARG A 17 4.58 -18.06 2.72
CA ARG A 17 3.96 -16.95 1.97
C ARG A 17 2.45 -16.88 2.15
N GLN A 18 1.77 -18.02 2.05
CA GLN A 18 0.30 -18.04 2.22
C GLN A 18 -0.10 -17.54 3.61
N ALA A 19 0.55 -18.06 4.65
CA ALA A 19 0.28 -17.65 6.03
C ALA A 19 0.56 -16.16 6.25
N TYR A 20 1.66 -15.65 5.70
CA TYR A 20 1.98 -14.22 5.77
C TYR A 20 0.89 -13.36 5.13
N GLY A 21 0.49 -13.71 3.91
CA GLY A 21 -0.55 -12.97 3.18
C GLY A 21 -1.89 -12.96 3.92
N ASP A 22 -2.31 -14.09 4.44
CA ASP A 22 -3.56 -14.22 5.19
C ASP A 22 -3.52 -13.40 6.49
N TRP A 23 -2.42 -13.48 7.22
CA TRP A 23 -2.23 -12.71 8.45
C TRP A 23 -2.19 -11.20 8.16
N HIS A 24 -1.44 -10.79 7.13
CA HIS A 24 -1.32 -9.39 6.72
C HIS A 24 -2.68 -8.81 6.32
N SER A 25 -3.45 -9.54 5.55
CA SER A 25 -4.79 -9.10 5.14
C SER A 25 -5.67 -8.78 6.35
N LYS A 26 -5.69 -9.67 7.32
CA LYS A 26 -6.56 -9.56 8.50
C LYS A 26 -6.06 -8.54 9.52
N ASN A 27 -4.77 -8.52 9.79
CA ASN A 27 -4.21 -7.77 10.93
C ASN A 27 -3.57 -6.43 10.54
N VAL A 28 -3.23 -6.26 9.28
CA VAL A 28 -2.57 -5.05 8.78
C VAL A 28 -3.41 -4.36 7.71
N PHE A 29 -3.64 -5.02 6.58
CA PHE A 29 -4.26 -4.38 5.42
C PHE A 29 -5.66 -3.83 5.73
N ASN A 30 -6.56 -4.67 6.22
CA ASN A 30 -7.93 -4.25 6.52
C ASN A 30 -8.01 -3.24 7.65
N GLU A 31 -7.16 -3.37 8.66
CA GLU A 31 -7.13 -2.43 9.79
C GLU A 31 -6.50 -1.08 9.39
N ALA A 32 -5.41 -1.12 8.61
CA ALA A 32 -4.76 0.09 8.13
C ALA A 32 -5.69 0.93 7.24
N ILE A 33 -6.50 0.28 6.40
CA ILE A 33 -7.49 0.97 5.57
C ILE A 33 -8.45 1.79 6.44
N LYS A 34 -8.94 1.22 7.53
CA LYS A 34 -9.83 1.93 8.47
C LYS A 34 -9.17 3.17 9.05
N ASP A 35 -7.93 3.01 9.52
CA ASP A 35 -7.19 4.11 10.13
C ASP A 35 -6.78 5.17 9.10
N MET A 36 -6.41 4.76 7.89
CA MET A 36 -5.98 5.66 6.82
C MET A 36 -7.14 6.38 6.13
N SER A 37 -8.36 5.85 6.22
CA SER A 37 -9.53 6.46 5.60
C SER A 37 -9.81 7.87 6.09
N SER A 38 -9.48 8.18 7.36
CA SER A 38 -9.59 9.53 7.91
C SER A 38 -8.48 10.48 7.43
N HIS A 39 -7.48 9.96 6.72
CA HIS A 39 -6.34 10.72 6.20
C HIS A 39 -6.35 10.85 4.67
N GLY A 40 -7.51 10.73 4.04
CA GLY A 40 -7.61 10.94 2.59
C GLY A 40 -7.21 9.76 1.73
N LEU A 41 -7.26 8.55 2.27
CA LEU A 41 -7.04 7.33 1.48
C LEU A 41 -8.14 7.19 0.42
N ILE A 42 -7.74 6.95 -0.83
CA ILE A 42 -8.68 6.80 -1.96
C ILE A 42 -8.65 5.41 -2.58
N ALA A 43 -7.58 4.65 -2.41
CA ALA A 43 -7.46 3.28 -2.89
C ALA A 43 -6.38 2.54 -2.14
N ALA A 44 -6.51 1.23 -2.06
CA ALA A 44 -5.48 0.37 -1.49
C ALA A 44 -5.50 -0.98 -2.20
N ARG A 45 -4.32 -1.57 -2.37
CA ARG A 45 -4.16 -2.89 -2.98
C ARG A 45 -3.03 -3.63 -2.30
N ARG A 46 -3.17 -4.94 -2.19
CA ARG A 46 -2.08 -5.81 -1.79
C ARG A 46 -2.03 -7.05 -2.67
N GLY A 47 -0.87 -7.64 -2.78
CA GLY A 47 -0.67 -8.85 -3.56
C GLY A 47 0.78 -9.25 -3.60
N TRP A 48 1.10 -10.09 -4.55
CA TRP A 48 2.44 -10.64 -4.72
C TRP A 48 3.00 -10.27 -6.08
N SER A 49 4.30 -10.03 -6.15
CA SER A 49 4.98 -9.83 -7.43
C SER A 49 4.93 -11.12 -8.24
N LEU A 50 4.58 -11.03 -9.52
CA LEU A 50 4.60 -12.17 -10.42
C LEU A 50 6.03 -12.49 -10.90
N THR A 51 6.89 -11.49 -10.97
CA THR A 51 8.28 -11.67 -11.40
C THR A 51 9.20 -12.09 -10.25
N SER A 52 8.87 -11.67 -9.03
CA SER A 52 9.62 -12.00 -7.81
C SER A 52 8.64 -12.49 -6.74
N PRO A 53 8.23 -13.78 -6.80
CA PRO A 53 7.15 -14.30 -5.95
C PRO A 53 7.38 -14.18 -4.45
N GLU A 54 8.62 -13.98 -4.02
CA GLU A 54 8.97 -13.77 -2.61
C GLU A 54 8.56 -12.37 -2.10
N ILE A 55 8.23 -11.44 -3.01
CA ILE A 55 7.91 -10.06 -2.62
C ILE A 55 6.41 -9.85 -2.52
N HIS A 56 5.98 -9.51 -1.30
CA HIS A 56 4.63 -9.04 -1.00
C HIS A 56 4.59 -7.52 -1.16
N ILE A 57 3.58 -7.02 -1.85
CA ILE A 57 3.42 -5.58 -2.11
C ILE A 57 2.08 -5.13 -1.57
N SER A 58 2.08 -4.06 -0.78
CA SER A 58 0.87 -3.32 -0.44
C SER A 58 1.06 -1.86 -0.82
N ALA A 59 0.04 -1.27 -1.41
CA ALA A 59 0.09 0.09 -1.88
C ALA A 59 -1.17 0.85 -1.48
N TYR A 60 -0.98 2.08 -1.03
CA TYR A 60 -2.04 2.93 -0.49
C TYR A 60 -1.99 4.28 -1.20
N TRP A 61 -3.07 4.63 -1.89
CA TRP A 61 -3.16 5.90 -2.62
C TRP A 61 -3.95 6.93 -1.84
N PHE A 62 -3.42 8.14 -1.80
CA PHE A 62 -4.01 9.28 -1.10
C PHE A 62 -4.34 10.39 -2.09
N ALA A 63 -5.31 11.23 -1.74
CA ALA A 63 -5.74 12.33 -2.58
C ALA A 63 -4.61 13.33 -2.87
N ASP A 64 -3.69 13.53 -1.92
CA ASP A 64 -2.56 14.43 -2.06
C ASP A 64 -1.37 13.99 -1.20
N GLU A 65 -0.24 14.64 -1.41
CA GLU A 65 1.01 14.35 -0.70
C GLU A 65 0.91 14.61 0.81
N ALA A 66 0.23 15.67 1.21
CA ALA A 66 0.08 16.03 2.61
C ALA A 66 -0.70 14.95 3.38
N SER A 67 -1.76 14.41 2.77
CA SER A 67 -2.55 13.30 3.33
C SER A 67 -1.71 12.04 3.48
N MET A 68 -0.93 11.70 2.46
CA MET A 68 -0.02 10.55 2.53
C MET A 68 1.01 10.71 3.65
N LYS A 69 1.66 11.87 3.74
CA LYS A 69 2.65 12.14 4.78
C LYS A 69 2.06 12.06 6.18
N ALA A 70 0.84 12.56 6.37
CA ALA A 70 0.13 12.46 7.64
C ALA A 70 -0.13 10.99 8.02
N ALA A 71 -0.54 10.16 7.06
CA ALA A 71 -0.75 8.74 7.30
C ALA A 71 0.56 8.00 7.63
N VAL A 72 1.64 8.32 6.92
CA VAL A 72 2.97 7.76 7.21
C VAL A 72 3.43 8.11 8.62
N GLU A 73 3.20 9.32 9.07
CA GLU A 73 3.62 9.80 10.38
C GLU A 73 2.73 9.27 11.51
N GLN A 74 1.41 9.24 11.30
CA GLN A 74 0.44 8.97 12.37
C GLN A 74 -0.11 7.54 12.39
N VAL A 75 -0.11 6.84 11.27
CA VAL A 75 -0.70 5.50 11.15
C VAL A 75 0.34 4.41 10.92
N ALA A 76 1.25 4.60 9.99
CA ALA A 76 2.22 3.57 9.59
C ALA A 76 3.06 3.00 10.75
N PRO A 77 3.55 3.80 11.72
CA PRO A 77 4.40 3.27 12.79
C PRO A 77 3.75 2.15 13.61
N LYS A 78 2.45 2.24 13.86
CA LYS A 78 1.68 1.21 14.57
C LYS A 78 1.76 -0.14 13.86
N TYR A 79 1.57 -0.14 12.55
CA TYR A 79 1.56 -1.38 11.76
C TYR A 79 2.94 -1.93 11.50
N LEU A 80 3.94 -1.07 11.35
CA LEU A 80 5.33 -1.49 11.24
C LEU A 80 5.80 -2.18 12.52
N GLU A 81 5.39 -1.67 13.68
CA GLU A 81 5.71 -2.29 14.97
C GLU A 81 5.08 -3.68 15.09
N ILE A 82 3.80 -3.83 14.72
CA ILE A 82 3.10 -5.11 14.72
C ILE A 82 3.78 -6.12 13.78
N LEU A 83 4.13 -5.68 12.57
CA LEU A 83 4.80 -6.51 11.57
C LEU A 83 6.18 -6.95 12.03
N GLU A 84 6.96 -6.05 12.59
CA GLU A 84 8.30 -6.35 13.08
C GLU A 84 8.29 -7.33 14.24
N LYS A 85 7.30 -7.21 15.13
CA LYS A 85 7.12 -8.12 16.25
C LYS A 85 6.72 -9.52 15.81
N GLU A 86 5.79 -9.62 14.85
CA GLU A 86 5.28 -10.92 14.38
C GLU A 86 6.22 -11.59 13.38
N PHE A 87 6.88 -10.81 12.52
CA PHE A 87 7.76 -11.29 11.47
C PHE A 87 9.10 -10.55 11.48
N PRO A 88 9.93 -10.77 12.52
CA PRO A 88 11.19 -10.02 12.66
C PRO A 88 12.22 -10.33 11.56
N ASP A 89 12.10 -11.49 10.91
CA ASP A 89 13.06 -11.93 9.88
C ASP A 89 12.68 -11.46 8.46
N VAL A 90 11.57 -10.76 8.33
CA VAL A 90 11.11 -10.25 7.03
C VAL A 90 11.73 -8.89 6.76
N THR A 91 12.42 -8.77 5.63
CA THR A 91 12.96 -7.49 5.16
C THR A 91 11.84 -6.65 4.56
N ARG A 92 11.70 -5.40 5.01
CA ARG A 92 10.67 -4.47 4.54
C ARG A 92 11.28 -3.19 4.03
N THR A 93 10.65 -2.64 2.98
CA THR A 93 10.98 -1.31 2.47
C THR A 93 9.70 -0.52 2.28
N LEU A 94 9.77 0.78 2.54
CA LEU A 94 8.68 1.73 2.30
C LEU A 94 9.14 2.74 1.25
N GLU A 95 8.25 3.05 0.32
CA GLU A 95 8.49 4.06 -0.70
C GLU A 95 7.32 5.03 -0.73
N GLN A 96 7.62 6.31 -0.68
CA GLN A 96 6.64 7.38 -0.82
C GLN A 96 6.76 7.95 -2.23
N THR A 97 5.65 8.03 -2.94
CA THR A 97 5.64 8.51 -4.32
C THR A 97 4.65 9.65 -4.49
N THR A 98 4.88 10.47 -5.50
CA THR A 98 3.91 11.48 -5.94
C THR A 98 3.66 11.29 -7.43
N THR A 99 2.41 11.55 -7.83
CA THR A 99 2.02 11.46 -9.24
C THR A 99 2.39 12.75 -9.95
N ALA A 100 3.23 12.66 -10.96
CA ALA A 100 3.62 13.82 -11.78
C ALA A 100 2.61 14.06 -12.90
N GLU A 101 2.16 12.99 -13.55
CA GLU A 101 1.16 13.04 -14.61
C GLU A 101 0.21 11.85 -14.46
N GLU A 102 -1.06 12.06 -14.80
CA GLU A 102 -2.06 11.02 -14.69
C GLU A 102 -2.94 10.97 -15.94
N TRP A 103 -3.18 9.77 -16.41
CA TRP A 103 -4.19 9.50 -17.43
C TRP A 103 -5.05 8.33 -16.96
N THR A 104 -6.36 8.48 -17.09
CA THR A 104 -7.31 7.40 -16.83
C THR A 104 -8.26 7.25 -18.01
N LYS A 105 -8.80 6.07 -18.20
CA LYS A 105 -9.80 5.80 -19.23
C LYS A 105 -11.04 6.68 -19.06
N GLY A 106 -11.45 6.90 -17.81
CA GLY A 106 -12.58 7.77 -17.49
C GLY A 106 -12.32 9.22 -17.89
N MET A 107 -11.10 9.72 -17.72
CA MET A 107 -10.70 11.06 -18.16
C MET A 107 -10.76 11.19 -19.68
N ALA A 108 -10.23 10.18 -20.40
CA ALA A 108 -10.26 10.15 -21.86
C ALA A 108 -11.70 10.09 -22.40
N GLU A 109 -12.55 9.29 -21.80
CA GLU A 109 -13.97 9.19 -22.15
C GLU A 109 -14.71 10.50 -21.90
N ALA A 110 -14.48 11.15 -20.78
CA ALA A 110 -15.05 12.45 -20.46
C ALA A 110 -14.62 13.53 -21.44
N ALA A 111 -13.35 13.56 -21.81
CA ALA A 111 -12.83 14.50 -22.82
C ALA A 111 -13.46 14.29 -24.18
N ALA A 112 -13.59 13.04 -24.61
CA ALA A 112 -14.24 12.70 -25.88
C ALA A 112 -15.72 13.10 -25.90
N ALA A 113 -16.42 12.92 -24.78
CA ALA A 113 -17.83 13.31 -24.66
C ALA A 113 -18.04 14.83 -24.69
N ALA A 114 -17.02 15.60 -24.27
CA ALA A 114 -17.08 17.07 -24.24
C ALA A 114 -16.88 17.70 -25.64
N GLU A 115 -16.33 16.94 -26.59
CA GLU A 115 -16.16 17.38 -27.97
C GLU A 115 -17.47 17.17 -28.76
#